data_da39a7ec0d3e171a6d9504e7fcaff75a
#
_entry.id   da39a7ec0d3e171a6d9504e7fcaff75a
#
_cell.length_a   1.000
_cell.length_b   1.000
_cell.length_c   1.000
_cell.angle_alpha   90.00
_cell.angle_beta   90.00
_cell.angle_gamma   90.00
#
_symmetry.space_group_name_H-M   'P 1'
#
loop_
_entity.id
_entity.type
_entity.pdbx_description
1 polymer ?
#
loop_
_entity_poly.entity_id
_entity_poly.type
_entity_poly.pdbx_seq_one_letter_code
_entity_poly.pdbx_strand_id
1 'polypeptide(L)'
;MKTLSTSVDALIEVAEHHGYRVRWHKKGPKAAWLPHLQAVSLRYGMSDEDTLCALAHELGHVFYGDPPGHEGARERRADRFAARLLVDPVEYRAAEEIYGPYPTRLAAELGVTTRTIKTFQDIFERIPT
;
A
#
# COMPACT_ATOMS: atom_id res chain seq x y z
N MET A 1 13.61 13.09 7.44
CA MET A 1 14.31 11.95 6.82
C MET A 1 13.49 10.69 7.02
N LYS A 2 13.27 9.94 5.97
CA LYS A 2 12.40 8.75 6.03
C LYS A 2 13.21 7.48 6.26
N THR A 3 13.90 7.40 7.36
CA THR A 3 14.80 6.28 7.64
C THR A 3 14.06 4.95 7.83
N LEU A 4 12.76 5.01 8.19
CA LEU A 4 11.98 3.80 8.44
C LEU A 4 10.91 3.56 7.36
N SER A 5 10.89 4.39 6.31
CA SER A 5 9.90 4.24 5.24
C SER A 5 10.21 3.04 4.37
N THR A 6 9.19 2.24 4.08
CA THR A 6 9.29 1.16 3.10
C THR A 6 9.37 1.77 1.70
N SER A 7 10.36 1.36 0.93
CA SER A 7 10.51 1.81 -0.45
C SER A 7 9.92 0.78 -1.41
N VAL A 8 9.68 1.21 -2.65
CA VAL A 8 9.23 0.31 -3.72
C VAL A 8 10.22 -0.84 -3.89
N ASP A 9 11.53 -0.52 -3.95
CA ASP A 9 12.56 -1.54 -4.14
C ASP A 9 12.57 -2.56 -3.01
N ALA A 10 12.45 -2.10 -1.76
CA ALA A 10 12.40 -3.00 -0.62
C ALA A 10 11.18 -3.92 -0.68
N LEU A 11 10.04 -3.38 -1.11
CA LEU A 11 8.82 -4.16 -1.21
C LEU A 11 8.90 -5.19 -2.34
N ILE A 12 9.53 -4.82 -3.46
CA ILE A 12 9.79 -5.75 -4.56
C ILE A 12 10.66 -6.90 -4.07
N GLU A 13 11.72 -6.62 -3.31
CA GLU A 13 12.58 -7.65 -2.75
C GLU A 13 11.81 -8.61 -1.86
N VAL A 14 10.93 -8.08 -1.02
CA VAL A 14 10.09 -8.92 -0.16
C VAL A 14 9.21 -9.85 -1.00
N ALA A 15 8.56 -9.31 -2.01
CA ALA A 15 7.71 -10.10 -2.91
C ALA A 15 8.50 -11.21 -3.58
N GLU A 16 9.67 -10.88 -4.12
CA GLU A 16 10.51 -11.84 -4.84
C GLU A 16 11.09 -12.89 -3.90
N HIS A 17 11.43 -12.51 -2.69
CA HIS A 17 11.90 -13.47 -1.68
C HIS A 17 10.84 -14.53 -1.37
N HIS A 18 9.56 -14.14 -1.44
CA HIS A 18 8.45 -15.08 -1.23
C HIS A 18 8.00 -15.79 -2.50
N GLY A 19 8.75 -15.67 -3.59
CA GLY A 19 8.48 -16.41 -4.82
C GLY A 19 7.53 -15.71 -5.79
N TYR A 20 7.24 -14.45 -5.58
CA TYR A 20 6.34 -13.69 -6.44
C TYR A 20 7.14 -12.70 -7.28
N ARG A 21 6.92 -12.71 -8.59
CA ARG A 21 7.62 -11.80 -9.49
C ARG A 21 6.88 -10.48 -9.57
N VAL A 22 7.61 -9.39 -9.72
CA VAL A 22 7.04 -8.07 -9.98
C VAL A 22 7.32 -7.74 -11.44
N ARG A 23 6.24 -7.43 -12.17
CA ARG A 23 6.29 -7.12 -13.61
C ARG A 23 5.77 -5.71 -13.83
N TRP A 24 5.98 -5.20 -15.02
CA TRP A 24 5.57 -3.85 -15.38
C TRP A 24 4.75 -3.88 -16.67
N HIS A 25 3.73 -3.03 -16.74
CA HIS A 25 2.91 -2.88 -17.94
C HIS A 25 2.66 -1.39 -18.21
N LYS A 26 2.30 -1.06 -19.45
CA LYS A 26 2.17 0.34 -19.85
C LYS A 26 0.75 0.87 -19.74
N LYS A 27 -0.25 0.07 -20.02
CA LYS A 27 -1.65 0.49 -20.05
C LYS A 27 -2.47 -0.39 -19.14
N GLY A 28 -3.61 0.15 -18.67
CA GLY A 28 -4.51 -0.63 -17.84
C GLY A 28 -4.48 -0.20 -16.39
N PRO A 29 -4.87 -1.07 -15.46
CA PRO A 29 -4.97 -0.71 -14.04
C PRO A 29 -3.61 -0.38 -13.45
N LYS A 30 -3.62 0.34 -12.33
CA LYS A 30 -2.38 0.69 -11.61
C LYS A 30 -1.58 -0.54 -11.23
N ALA A 31 -2.26 -1.61 -10.85
CA ALA A 31 -1.62 -2.87 -10.50
C ALA A 31 -2.60 -4.02 -10.67
N ALA A 32 -2.06 -5.24 -10.79
CA ALA A 32 -2.87 -6.44 -10.89
C ALA A 32 -2.15 -7.61 -10.24
N TRP A 33 -2.92 -8.41 -9.50
CA TRP A 33 -2.46 -9.67 -8.94
C TRP A 33 -2.80 -10.79 -9.93
N LEU A 34 -1.78 -11.54 -10.33
CA LEU A 34 -1.88 -12.60 -11.34
C LEU A 34 -1.46 -13.93 -10.70
N PRO A 35 -2.40 -14.59 -9.97
CA PRO A 35 -2.02 -15.78 -9.19
C PRO A 35 -1.46 -16.94 -10.02
N HIS A 36 -2.00 -17.17 -11.21
CA HIS A 36 -1.52 -18.25 -12.08
C HIS A 36 -0.07 -18.07 -12.57
N LEU A 37 0.43 -16.83 -12.54
CA LEU A 37 1.81 -16.51 -12.89
C LEU A 37 2.66 -16.25 -11.65
N GLN A 38 2.07 -16.30 -10.48
CA GLN A 38 2.70 -15.88 -9.21
C GLN A 38 3.40 -14.53 -9.38
N ALA A 39 2.65 -13.55 -9.90
CA ALA A 39 3.20 -12.26 -10.25
C ALA A 39 2.25 -11.12 -9.90
N VAL A 40 2.85 -9.98 -9.55
CA VAL A 40 2.16 -8.71 -9.45
C VAL A 40 2.65 -7.84 -10.58
N SER A 41 1.75 -7.24 -11.33
CA SER A 41 2.11 -6.32 -12.42
C SER A 41 1.77 -4.90 -12.01
N LEU A 42 2.70 -3.98 -12.21
CA LEU A 42 2.56 -2.56 -11.86
C LEU A 42 2.58 -1.72 -13.12
N ARG A 43 1.75 -0.67 -13.14
CA ARG A 43 1.76 0.25 -14.28
C ARG A 43 3.00 1.13 -14.25
N TYR A 44 3.69 1.19 -15.37
CA TYR A 44 4.90 1.99 -15.53
C TYR A 44 4.55 3.49 -15.51
N GLY A 45 5.41 4.30 -14.92
CA GLY A 45 5.29 5.75 -15.00
C GLY A 45 4.46 6.43 -13.92
N MET A 46 3.99 5.67 -12.92
CA MET A 46 3.29 6.26 -11.77
C MET A 46 4.28 6.95 -10.82
N SER A 47 3.76 7.82 -9.95
CA SER A 47 4.57 8.37 -8.87
C SER A 47 5.08 7.26 -7.96
N ASP A 48 6.12 7.55 -7.18
CA ASP A 48 6.65 6.58 -6.21
C ASP A 48 5.58 6.18 -5.19
N GLU A 49 4.78 7.15 -4.73
CA GLU A 49 3.72 6.91 -3.74
C GLU A 49 2.63 6.02 -4.32
N ASP A 50 2.20 6.28 -5.55
CA ASP A 50 1.19 5.44 -6.21
C ASP A 50 1.72 4.03 -6.45
N THR A 51 2.97 3.91 -6.88
CA THR A 51 3.60 2.60 -7.12
C THR A 51 3.70 1.81 -5.82
N LEU A 52 4.18 2.46 -4.77
CA LEU A 52 4.33 1.82 -3.46
C LEU A 52 3.00 1.32 -2.92
N CYS A 53 1.99 2.18 -2.93
CA CYS A 53 0.67 1.84 -2.38
C CYS A 53 -0.04 0.80 -3.23
N ALA A 54 0.10 0.87 -4.55
CA ALA A 54 -0.48 -0.13 -5.44
C ALA A 54 0.15 -1.51 -5.22
N LEU A 55 1.48 -1.56 -5.09
CA LEU A 55 2.18 -2.82 -4.82
C LEU A 55 1.75 -3.40 -3.47
N ALA A 56 1.71 -2.56 -2.43
CA ALA A 56 1.29 -3.01 -1.10
C ALA A 56 -0.13 -3.57 -1.11
N HIS A 57 -1.05 -2.94 -1.85
CA HIS A 57 -2.42 -3.41 -2.00
C HIS A 57 -2.45 -4.80 -2.64
N GLU A 58 -1.70 -4.99 -3.75
CA GLU A 58 -1.66 -6.30 -4.41
C GLU A 58 -1.01 -7.37 -3.53
N LEU A 59 -0.01 -7.00 -2.74
CA LEU A 59 0.57 -7.93 -1.77
C LEU A 59 -0.44 -8.35 -0.71
N GLY A 60 -1.42 -7.50 -0.41
CA GLY A 60 -2.53 -7.88 0.44
C GLY A 60 -3.33 -9.03 -0.16
N HIS A 61 -3.64 -8.96 -1.46
CA HIS A 61 -4.31 -10.06 -2.16
C HIS A 61 -3.46 -11.34 -2.15
N VAL A 62 -2.15 -11.20 -2.35
CA VAL A 62 -1.21 -12.32 -2.27
C VAL A 62 -1.23 -12.97 -0.89
N PHE A 63 -1.12 -12.14 0.15
CA PHE A 63 -1.09 -12.61 1.53
C PHE A 63 -2.34 -13.41 1.90
N TYR A 64 -3.50 -12.95 1.45
CA TYR A 64 -4.77 -13.62 1.74
C TYR A 64 -5.12 -14.73 0.74
N GLY A 65 -4.31 -14.93 -0.29
CA GLY A 65 -4.56 -15.95 -1.30
C GLY A 65 -5.82 -15.67 -2.13
N ASP A 66 -6.10 -14.39 -2.38
CA ASP A 66 -7.30 -13.98 -3.07
C ASP A 66 -7.27 -14.38 -4.55
N PRO A 67 -8.43 -14.74 -5.14
CA PRO A 67 -8.50 -14.91 -6.59
C PRO A 67 -8.39 -13.56 -7.30
N PRO A 68 -8.12 -13.57 -8.62
CA PRO A 68 -8.15 -12.31 -9.38
C PRO A 68 -9.57 -11.72 -9.38
N GLY A 69 -9.64 -10.39 -9.55
CA GLY A 69 -10.92 -9.68 -9.59
C GLY A 69 -11.01 -8.61 -8.51
N HIS A 70 -12.15 -7.91 -8.48
CA HIS A 70 -12.35 -6.73 -7.66
C HIS A 70 -13.57 -6.85 -6.76
N GLU A 71 -13.63 -7.92 -5.97
CA GLU A 71 -14.72 -8.08 -5.00
C GLU A 71 -14.50 -7.10 -3.84
N GLY A 72 -15.54 -6.34 -3.48
CA GLY A 72 -15.43 -5.20 -2.57
C GLY A 72 -14.83 -5.49 -1.21
N ALA A 73 -15.22 -6.60 -0.58
CA ALA A 73 -14.69 -6.96 0.74
C ALA A 73 -13.19 -7.30 0.68
N ARG A 74 -12.77 -7.98 -0.37
CA ARG A 74 -11.35 -8.31 -0.59
C ARG A 74 -10.55 -7.05 -0.89
N GLU A 75 -11.11 -6.12 -1.66
CA GLU A 75 -10.46 -4.85 -1.94
C GLU A 75 -10.26 -4.03 -0.67
N ARG A 76 -11.29 -3.94 0.17
CA ARG A 76 -11.17 -3.23 1.45
C ARG A 76 -10.14 -3.88 2.37
N ARG A 77 -10.08 -5.20 2.38
CA ARG A 77 -9.10 -5.93 3.18
C ARG A 77 -7.68 -5.68 2.69
N ALA A 78 -7.50 -5.66 1.38
CA ALA A 78 -6.20 -5.34 0.77
C ALA A 78 -5.78 -3.89 1.07
N ASP A 79 -6.73 -2.96 1.04
CA ASP A 79 -6.46 -1.56 1.43
C ASP A 79 -5.98 -1.47 2.87
N ARG A 80 -6.66 -2.17 3.79
CA ARG A 80 -6.26 -2.17 5.20
C ARG A 80 -4.89 -2.81 5.40
N PHE A 81 -4.62 -3.89 4.68
CA PHE A 81 -3.30 -4.53 4.71
C PHE A 81 -2.22 -3.53 4.28
N ALA A 82 -2.44 -2.83 3.16
CA ALA A 82 -1.48 -1.85 2.65
C ALA A 82 -1.26 -0.72 3.65
N ALA A 83 -2.32 -0.19 4.24
CA ALA A 83 -2.21 0.90 5.21
C ALA A 83 -1.40 0.48 6.44
N ARG A 84 -1.64 -0.72 6.96
CA ARG A 84 -0.88 -1.22 8.10
C ARG A 84 0.57 -1.51 7.77
N LEU A 85 0.84 -1.95 6.56
CA LEU A 85 2.19 -2.24 6.11
C LEU A 85 3.02 -0.96 5.93
N LEU A 86 2.41 0.08 5.38
CA LEU A 86 3.15 1.27 4.95
C LEU A 86 3.17 2.40 5.96
N VAL A 87 2.20 2.47 6.87
CA VAL A 87 2.11 3.57 7.83
C VAL A 87 2.49 3.08 9.22
N ASP A 88 3.61 3.60 9.71
CA ASP A 88 4.04 3.31 11.08
C ASP A 88 3.23 4.20 12.04
N PRO A 89 2.55 3.61 13.05
CA PRO A 89 1.73 4.38 14.00
C PRO A 89 2.50 5.47 14.75
N VAL A 90 3.75 5.23 15.08
CA VAL A 90 4.57 6.21 15.80
C VAL A 90 4.87 7.41 14.90
N GLU A 91 5.29 7.15 13.66
CA GLU A 91 5.53 8.21 12.68
C GLU A 91 4.26 8.97 12.35
N TYR A 92 3.14 8.26 12.21
CA TYR A 92 1.85 8.88 11.96
C TYR A 92 1.48 9.86 13.07
N ARG A 93 1.59 9.41 14.33
CA ARG A 93 1.24 10.24 15.48
C ARG A 93 2.10 11.49 15.55
N ALA A 94 3.40 11.35 15.32
CA ALA A 94 4.31 12.49 15.31
C ALA A 94 3.95 13.50 14.22
N ALA A 95 3.64 13.00 13.03
CA ALA A 95 3.22 13.87 11.93
C ALA A 95 1.90 14.57 12.22
N GLU A 96 0.94 13.84 12.79
CA GLU A 96 -0.37 14.41 13.13
C GLU A 96 -0.24 15.54 14.17
N GLU A 97 0.64 15.38 15.15
CA GLU A 97 0.89 16.43 16.13
C GLU A 97 1.45 17.71 15.51
N ILE A 98 2.28 17.56 14.48
CA ILE A 98 2.89 18.73 13.81
C ILE A 98 1.94 19.36 12.80
N TYR A 99 1.28 18.56 11.98
CA TYR A 99 0.55 19.01 10.80
C TYR A 99 -0.97 18.93 10.93
N GLY A 100 -1.49 18.32 12.00
CA GLY A 100 -2.92 18.09 12.17
C GLY A 100 -3.39 16.84 11.43
N PRO A 101 -4.70 16.53 11.54
CA PRO A 101 -5.24 15.26 11.00
C PRO A 101 -5.65 15.36 9.53
N TYR A 102 -4.96 16.14 8.74
CA TYR A 102 -5.32 16.40 7.35
C TYR A 102 -4.70 15.36 6.43
N PRO A 103 -5.52 14.48 5.81
CA PRO A 103 -4.98 13.32 5.08
C PRO A 103 -4.01 13.64 3.97
N THR A 104 -4.28 14.68 3.19
CA THR A 104 -3.40 15.04 2.07
C THR A 104 -2.03 15.53 2.57
N ARG A 105 -2.02 16.30 3.66
CA ARG A 105 -0.77 16.76 4.25
C ARG A 105 0.02 15.59 4.84
N LEU A 106 -0.66 14.72 5.57
CA LEU A 106 -0.02 13.56 6.19
C LEU A 106 0.53 12.60 5.13
N ALA A 107 -0.21 12.43 4.03
CA ALA A 107 0.24 11.60 2.92
C ALA A 107 1.57 12.11 2.34
N ALA A 108 1.65 13.43 2.13
CA ALA A 108 2.87 14.04 1.60
C ALA A 108 4.06 13.84 2.56
N GLU A 109 3.82 14.01 3.86
CA GLU A 109 4.89 13.85 4.85
C GLU A 109 5.34 12.40 5.01
N LEU A 110 4.41 11.46 4.94
CA LEU A 110 4.70 10.05 5.18
C LEU A 110 5.05 9.26 3.90
N GLY A 111 4.93 9.91 2.74
CA GLY A 111 5.32 9.27 1.47
C GLY A 111 4.37 8.20 0.99
N VAL A 112 3.08 8.36 1.27
CA VAL A 112 2.04 7.45 0.83
C VAL A 112 0.93 8.24 0.16
N THR A 113 -0.10 7.55 -0.35
CA THR A 113 -1.23 8.23 -0.97
C THR A 113 -2.22 8.72 0.08
N THR A 114 -3.01 9.73 -0.29
CA THR A 114 -4.09 10.24 0.58
C THR A 114 -5.07 9.13 0.95
N ARG A 115 -5.38 8.25 0.00
CA ARG A 115 -6.26 7.10 0.24
C ARG A 115 -5.72 6.19 1.33
N THR A 116 -4.41 5.93 1.31
CA THR A 116 -3.75 5.11 2.33
C THR A 116 -3.89 5.74 3.71
N ILE A 117 -3.71 7.05 3.81
CA ILE A 117 -3.88 7.75 5.09
C ILE A 117 -5.32 7.67 5.57
N LYS A 118 -6.29 7.88 4.68
CA LYS A 118 -7.71 7.78 5.06
C LYS A 118 -8.06 6.40 5.58
N THR A 119 -7.55 5.36 4.92
CA THR A 119 -7.75 3.99 5.37
C THR A 119 -7.12 3.77 6.74
N PHE A 120 -5.92 4.29 6.94
CA PHE A 120 -5.21 4.19 8.22
C PHE A 120 -6.00 4.87 9.34
N GLN A 121 -6.49 6.07 9.10
CA GLN A 121 -7.31 6.80 10.06
C GLN A 121 -8.58 6.04 10.41
N ASP A 122 -9.24 5.45 9.42
CA ASP A 122 -10.44 4.66 9.63
C ASP A 122 -10.17 3.45 10.52
N ILE A 123 -9.04 2.79 10.34
CA ILE A 123 -8.64 1.67 11.19
C ILE A 123 -8.48 2.13 12.64
N PHE A 124 -7.78 3.23 12.87
CA PHE A 124 -7.48 3.70 14.22
C PHE A 124 -8.70 4.29 14.93
N GLU A 125 -9.58 4.94 14.21
CA GLU A 125 -10.80 5.51 14.79
C GLU A 125 -11.75 4.43 15.33
N ARG A 126 -11.62 3.20 14.82
CA ARG A 126 -12.46 2.08 15.25
C ARG A 126 -11.89 1.32 16.44
N ILE A 127 -10.67 1.67 16.87
CA ILE A 127 -10.04 1.01 18.01
C ILE A 127 -10.46 1.75 19.28
N PRO A 128 -11.13 1.09 20.23
CA PRO A 128 -11.49 1.73 21.51
C PRO A 128 -10.22 2.14 22.26
N THR A 129 -10.24 3.34 22.81
CA THR A 129 -9.11 3.85 23.60
C THR A 129 -9.32 3.56 25.08
#